data_679fee8253e985b08c6d118e6e443da4
#
_entry.id   679fee8253e985b08c6d118e6e443da4
#
_cell.length_a   1.000
_cell.length_b   1.000
_cell.length_c   1.000
_cell.angle_alpha   90.00
_cell.angle_beta   90.00
_cell.angle_gamma   90.00
#
_symmetry.space_group_name_H-M   'P 1'
#
loop_
_entity.id
_entity.type
_entity.pdbx_description
1 polymer ?
#
loop_
_entity_poly.entity_id
_entity_poly.type
_entity_poly.pdbx_seq_one_letter_code
_entity_poly.pdbx_strand_id
1 'polypeptide(L)'
;MSALIENLHYNWTILLFLILFLIVLNSIFSRILGKKFSTLDLRICLFGLIFSYFHLLISLTLYLIFPSFNQWFENTLSNIMTSNELRNNLIINPLINILAVCFVNLGWKLKKNHFKSSKKFLRVAIFYGLGLILFISASSNSILPSN
;
A
#
# COMPACT_ATOMS: atom_id res chain seq x y z
N MET A 1 -10.79 -14.79 -17.23
CA MET A 1 -11.20 -13.85 -16.15
C MET A 1 -10.04 -13.53 -15.22
N SER A 2 -9.23 -14.48 -14.79
CA SER A 2 -8.03 -14.25 -13.96
C SER A 2 -7.03 -13.26 -14.58
N ALA A 3 -6.65 -13.45 -15.84
CA ALA A 3 -5.69 -12.59 -16.54
C ALA A 3 -6.13 -11.10 -16.62
N LEU A 4 -7.43 -10.83 -16.72
CA LEU A 4 -7.94 -9.45 -16.70
C LEU A 4 -7.75 -8.79 -15.32
N ILE A 5 -8.03 -9.55 -14.25
CA ILE A 5 -7.89 -9.03 -12.87
C ILE A 5 -6.41 -8.86 -12.52
N GLU A 6 -5.53 -9.75 -12.98
CA GLU A 6 -4.07 -9.62 -12.83
C GLU A 6 -3.54 -8.37 -13.52
N ASN A 7 -3.92 -8.14 -14.78
CA ASN A 7 -3.54 -6.94 -15.53
C ASN A 7 -4.08 -5.67 -14.87
N LEU A 8 -5.32 -5.71 -14.38
CA LEU A 8 -5.92 -4.60 -13.63
C LEU A 8 -5.12 -4.33 -12.36
N HIS A 9 -4.81 -5.36 -11.58
CA HIS A 9 -4.01 -5.23 -10.36
C HIS A 9 -2.63 -4.65 -10.65
N TYR A 10 -1.94 -5.13 -11.68
CA TYR A 10 -0.62 -4.64 -12.08
C TYR A 10 -0.65 -3.15 -12.45
N ASN A 11 -1.55 -2.75 -13.35
CA ASN A 11 -1.69 -1.35 -13.76
C ASN A 11 -2.10 -0.46 -12.59
N TRP A 12 -3.00 -0.95 -11.73
CA TRP A 12 -3.43 -0.23 -10.54
C TRP A 12 -2.30 -0.03 -9.53
N THR A 13 -1.43 -1.03 -9.38
CA THR A 13 -0.27 -0.97 -8.51
C THR A 13 0.71 0.12 -8.95
N ILE A 14 1.01 0.20 -10.25
CA ILE A 14 1.87 1.25 -10.79
C ILE A 14 1.25 2.63 -10.54
N LEU A 15 -0.04 2.79 -10.81
CA LEU A 15 -0.76 4.04 -10.59
C LEU A 15 -0.76 4.45 -9.11
N LEU A 16 -0.98 3.51 -8.21
CA LEU A 16 -0.91 3.73 -6.77
C LEU A 16 0.47 4.21 -6.33
N PHE A 17 1.54 3.56 -6.82
CA PHE A 17 2.92 3.96 -6.50
C PHE A 17 3.20 5.38 -6.96
N LEU A 18 2.78 5.72 -8.17
CA LEU A 18 2.93 7.07 -8.71
C LEU A 18 2.20 8.11 -7.85
N ILE A 19 0.94 7.85 -7.50
CA ILE A 19 0.13 8.75 -6.67
C ILE A 19 0.74 8.95 -5.29
N LEU A 20 1.10 7.87 -4.60
CA LEU A 20 1.70 7.95 -3.26
C LEU A 20 3.05 8.66 -3.30
N PHE A 21 3.88 8.39 -4.31
CA PHE A 21 5.16 9.05 -4.52
C PHE A 21 4.98 10.57 -4.72
N LEU A 22 4.04 10.98 -5.57
CA LEU A 22 3.73 12.40 -5.79
C LEU A 22 3.22 13.09 -4.53
N ILE A 23 2.40 12.40 -3.71
CA ILE A 23 1.93 12.93 -2.42
C ILE A 23 3.10 13.16 -1.47
N VAL A 24 4.02 12.21 -1.38
CA VAL A 24 5.21 12.31 -0.53
C VAL A 24 6.10 13.47 -0.99
N LEU A 25 6.39 13.56 -2.29
CA LEU A 25 7.18 14.65 -2.85
C LEU A 25 6.53 16.02 -2.60
N ASN A 26 5.23 16.16 -2.92
CA ASN A 26 4.50 17.41 -2.67
C ASN A 26 4.56 17.80 -1.20
N SER A 27 4.43 16.84 -0.30
CA SER A 27 4.48 17.10 1.15
C SER A 27 5.85 17.56 1.61
N ILE A 28 6.93 16.96 1.09
CA ILE A 28 8.30 17.35 1.41
C ILE A 28 8.59 18.74 0.89
N PHE A 29 8.30 19.03 -0.39
CA PHE A 29 8.55 20.34 -1.00
C PHE A 29 7.72 21.45 -0.35
N SER A 30 6.42 21.20 -0.10
CA SER A 30 5.55 22.18 0.55
C SER A 30 6.00 22.51 1.98
N ARG A 31 6.56 21.54 2.70
CA ARG A 31 7.17 21.75 4.01
C ARG A 31 8.42 22.61 3.93
N ILE A 32 9.34 22.33 2.99
CA ILE A 32 10.59 23.08 2.80
C ILE A 32 10.28 24.53 2.41
N LEU A 33 9.29 24.73 1.53
CA LEU A 33 8.85 26.05 1.08
C LEU A 33 7.97 26.81 2.11
N GLY A 34 7.71 26.22 3.27
CA GLY A 34 6.90 26.88 4.32
C GLY A 34 5.43 27.11 3.92
N LYS A 35 4.90 26.37 2.94
CA LYS A 35 3.52 26.55 2.47
C LYS A 35 2.49 26.24 3.56
N LYS A 36 1.34 26.91 3.48
CA LYS A 36 0.17 26.56 4.31
C LYS A 36 -0.51 25.30 3.75
N PHE A 37 -0.89 24.38 4.64
CA PHE A 37 -1.62 23.17 4.28
C PHE A 37 -3.03 23.55 3.80
N SER A 38 -3.32 23.32 2.55
CA SER A 38 -4.53 23.75 1.85
C SER A 38 -5.59 22.64 1.74
N THR A 39 -6.79 23.00 1.27
CA THR A 39 -7.85 22.04 0.93
C THR A 39 -7.48 21.16 -0.25
N LEU A 40 -6.63 21.64 -1.17
CA LEU A 40 -6.10 20.83 -2.27
C LEU A 40 -5.18 19.72 -1.75
N ASP A 41 -4.25 20.04 -0.84
CA ASP A 41 -3.39 19.03 -0.21
C ASP A 41 -4.22 17.96 0.49
N LEU A 42 -5.31 18.39 1.12
CA LEU A 42 -6.27 17.51 1.78
C LEU A 42 -6.92 16.55 0.77
N ARG A 43 -7.39 17.05 -0.37
CA ARG A 43 -8.02 16.24 -1.42
C ARG A 43 -7.03 15.25 -2.03
N ILE A 44 -5.80 15.69 -2.32
CA ILE A 44 -4.73 14.84 -2.86
C ILE A 44 -4.43 13.67 -1.90
N CYS A 45 -4.30 13.96 -0.60
CA CYS A 45 -4.14 12.91 0.40
C CYS A 45 -5.35 11.94 0.44
N LEU A 46 -6.58 12.46 0.32
CA LEU A 46 -7.78 11.63 0.26
C LEU A 46 -7.77 10.69 -0.95
N PHE A 47 -7.36 11.20 -2.11
CA PHE A 47 -7.20 10.35 -3.29
C PHE A 47 -6.22 9.22 -3.05
N GLY A 48 -5.03 9.50 -2.49
CA GLY A 48 -4.07 8.47 -2.16
C GLY A 48 -4.63 7.41 -1.21
N LEU A 49 -5.42 7.82 -0.22
CA LEU A 49 -6.09 6.90 0.71
C LEU A 49 -7.12 6.02 -0.02
N ILE A 50 -8.00 6.60 -0.84
CA ILE A 50 -9.02 5.87 -1.62
C ILE A 50 -8.35 4.85 -2.53
N PHE A 51 -7.31 5.26 -3.28
CA PHE A 51 -6.56 4.36 -4.17
C PHE A 51 -5.90 3.21 -3.41
N SER A 52 -5.40 3.46 -2.19
CA SER A 52 -4.84 2.41 -1.33
C SER A 52 -5.89 1.39 -0.89
N TYR A 53 -7.10 1.83 -0.57
CA TYR A 53 -8.20 0.91 -0.25
C TYR A 53 -8.65 0.08 -1.46
N PHE A 54 -8.75 0.70 -2.65
CA PHE A 54 -9.06 -0.03 -3.88
C PHE A 54 -7.98 -1.07 -4.20
N HIS A 55 -6.70 -0.73 -4.03
CA HIS A 55 -5.61 -1.68 -4.22
C HIS A 55 -5.73 -2.86 -3.25
N LEU A 56 -6.01 -2.61 -1.98
CA LEU A 56 -6.23 -3.68 -1.01
C LEU A 56 -7.40 -4.58 -1.39
N LEU A 57 -8.51 -3.98 -1.87
CA LEU A 57 -9.68 -4.73 -2.30
C LEU A 57 -9.37 -5.62 -3.51
N ILE A 58 -8.68 -5.11 -4.53
CA ILE A 58 -8.26 -5.89 -5.70
C ILE A 58 -7.30 -7.01 -5.27
N SER A 59 -6.31 -6.70 -4.42
CA SER A 59 -5.35 -7.69 -3.90
C SER A 59 -6.04 -8.80 -3.10
N LEU A 60 -7.03 -8.45 -2.27
CA LEU A 60 -7.81 -9.42 -1.51
C LEU A 60 -8.68 -10.29 -2.42
N THR A 61 -9.27 -9.70 -3.45
CA THR A 61 -10.07 -10.43 -4.45
C THR A 61 -9.20 -11.46 -5.18
N LEU A 62 -8.01 -11.04 -5.63
CA LEU A 62 -7.04 -11.95 -6.24
C LEU A 62 -6.64 -13.07 -5.28
N TYR A 63 -6.35 -12.75 -4.03
CA TYR A 63 -5.98 -13.71 -3.00
C TYR A 63 -7.05 -14.80 -2.80
N LEU A 64 -8.35 -14.42 -2.82
CA LEU A 64 -9.45 -15.35 -2.62
C LEU A 64 -9.80 -16.17 -3.84
N ILE A 65 -9.64 -15.61 -5.06
CA ILE A 65 -10.01 -16.30 -6.33
C ILE A 65 -8.87 -17.20 -6.81
N PHE A 66 -7.62 -16.87 -6.50
CA PHE A 66 -6.44 -17.61 -6.99
C PHE A 66 -6.22 -18.94 -6.25
N PRO A 67 -5.48 -19.87 -6.88
CA PRO A 67 -5.06 -21.13 -6.25
C PRO A 67 -4.36 -20.94 -4.89
N SER A 68 -3.83 -19.74 -4.63
CA SER A 68 -3.18 -19.40 -3.36
C SER A 68 -4.08 -19.69 -2.15
N PHE A 69 -5.37 -19.39 -2.23
CA PHE A 69 -6.27 -19.64 -1.10
C PHE A 69 -6.49 -21.15 -0.87
N ASN A 70 -6.53 -21.96 -1.93
CA ASN A 70 -6.66 -23.40 -1.83
C ASN A 70 -5.43 -24.05 -1.20
N GLN A 71 -4.25 -23.45 -1.33
CA GLN A 71 -3.01 -23.93 -0.71
C GLN A 71 -3.07 -24.00 0.82
N TRP A 72 -3.98 -23.25 1.46
CA TRP A 72 -4.24 -23.38 2.90
C TRP A 72 -4.84 -24.75 3.27
N PHE A 73 -5.61 -25.35 2.37
CA PHE A 73 -6.27 -26.65 2.58
C PHE A 73 -5.41 -27.82 2.08
N GLU A 74 -4.51 -27.56 1.12
CA GLU A 74 -3.65 -28.57 0.52
C GLU A 74 -2.35 -28.78 1.30
N ASN A 75 -1.91 -27.81 2.09
CA ASN A 75 -0.65 -27.83 2.83
C ASN A 75 -0.87 -27.81 4.34
N THR A 76 0.02 -28.51 5.07
CA THR A 76 0.09 -28.37 6.52
C THR A 76 0.68 -27.04 6.91
N LEU A 77 0.32 -26.52 8.09
CA LEU A 77 0.86 -25.27 8.62
C LEU A 77 2.41 -25.31 8.68
N SER A 78 2.98 -26.44 8.99
CA SER A 78 4.45 -26.65 9.01
C SER A 78 5.04 -26.41 7.61
N ASN A 79 4.43 -26.95 6.55
CA ASN A 79 4.91 -26.76 5.17
C ASN A 79 4.81 -25.30 4.73
N ILE A 80 3.73 -24.60 5.10
CA ILE A 80 3.55 -23.17 4.80
C ILE A 80 4.63 -22.33 5.49
N MET A 81 4.97 -22.66 6.73
CA MET A 81 5.97 -21.91 7.48
C MET A 81 7.41 -22.19 7.02
N THR A 82 7.72 -23.38 6.55
CA THR A 82 9.07 -23.76 6.08
C THR A 82 9.33 -23.33 4.64
N SER A 83 8.30 -23.29 3.78
CA SER A 83 8.42 -22.82 2.40
C SER A 83 8.40 -21.29 2.36
N ASN A 84 9.47 -20.68 1.87
CA ASN A 84 9.56 -19.22 1.70
C ASN A 84 8.47 -18.69 0.76
N GLU A 85 8.21 -19.40 -0.34
CA GLU A 85 7.22 -19.01 -1.33
C GLU A 85 5.79 -19.04 -0.77
N LEU A 86 5.39 -20.16 -0.16
CA LEU A 86 4.08 -20.29 0.45
C LEU A 86 3.85 -19.27 1.55
N ARG A 87 4.82 -19.11 2.43
CA ARG A 87 4.75 -18.11 3.52
C ARG A 87 4.61 -16.70 3.00
N ASN A 88 5.39 -16.32 1.98
CA ASN A 88 5.31 -14.98 1.40
C ASN A 88 3.94 -14.75 0.75
N ASN A 89 3.45 -15.67 -0.05
CA ASN A 89 2.20 -15.50 -0.78
C ASN A 89 0.96 -15.57 0.12
N LEU A 90 0.95 -16.49 1.09
CA LEU A 90 -0.23 -16.73 1.92
C LEU A 90 -0.30 -15.81 3.16
N ILE A 91 0.84 -15.40 3.71
CA ILE A 91 0.87 -14.68 4.99
C ILE A 91 1.48 -13.29 4.82
N ILE A 92 2.72 -13.21 4.33
CA ILE A 92 3.51 -11.97 4.39
C ILE A 92 2.93 -10.89 3.47
N ASN A 93 2.68 -11.19 2.20
CA ASN A 93 2.18 -10.20 1.24
C ASN A 93 0.81 -9.62 1.61
N PRO A 94 -0.22 -10.43 1.99
CA PRO A 94 -1.48 -9.89 2.46
C PRO A 94 -1.31 -9.02 3.71
N LEU A 95 -0.49 -9.44 4.67
CA LEU A 95 -0.25 -8.71 5.91
C LEU A 95 0.44 -7.35 5.64
N ILE A 96 1.46 -7.33 4.79
CA ILE A 96 2.17 -6.09 4.41
C ILE A 96 1.21 -5.13 3.70
N ASN A 97 0.35 -5.60 2.80
CA ASN A 97 -0.64 -4.76 2.12
C ASN A 97 -1.64 -4.12 3.12
N ILE A 98 -2.11 -4.89 4.09
CA ILE A 98 -2.98 -4.36 5.16
C ILE A 98 -2.24 -3.30 5.99
N LEU A 99 -1.01 -3.58 6.41
CA LEU A 99 -0.19 -2.63 7.16
C LEU A 99 0.07 -1.35 6.37
N ALA A 100 0.34 -1.45 5.07
CA ALA A 100 0.54 -0.30 4.19
C ALA A 100 -0.68 0.63 4.19
N VAL A 101 -1.88 0.07 4.01
CA VAL A 101 -3.14 0.83 4.08
C VAL A 101 -3.34 1.45 5.47
N CYS A 102 -3.00 0.73 6.55
CA CYS A 102 -3.08 1.25 7.91
C CYS A 102 -2.18 2.50 8.08
N PHE A 103 -0.95 2.47 7.57
CA PHE A 103 -0.07 3.64 7.62
C PHE A 103 -0.63 4.83 6.83
N VAL A 104 -1.08 4.63 5.60
CA VAL A 104 -1.72 5.69 4.80
C VAL A 104 -2.94 6.27 5.54
N ASN A 105 -3.77 5.43 6.15
CA ASN A 105 -4.94 5.84 6.95
C ASN A 105 -4.52 6.67 8.19
N LEU A 106 -3.46 6.24 8.89
CA LEU A 106 -2.91 7.02 10.01
C LEU A 106 -2.44 8.40 9.54
N GLY A 107 -1.74 8.48 8.41
CA GLY A 107 -1.33 9.75 7.81
C GLY A 107 -2.54 10.66 7.52
N TRP A 108 -3.62 10.08 7.02
CA TRP A 108 -4.87 10.80 6.80
C TRP A 108 -5.53 11.27 8.09
N LYS A 109 -5.65 10.44 9.12
CA LYS A 109 -6.28 10.80 10.41
C LYS A 109 -5.51 11.89 11.15
N LEU A 110 -4.19 11.79 11.21
CA LEU A 110 -3.34 12.69 11.97
C LEU A 110 -3.32 14.14 11.43
N LYS A 111 -3.71 14.37 10.15
CA LYS A 111 -3.81 15.72 9.60
C LYS A 111 -5.00 16.53 10.12
N LYS A 112 -6.06 15.88 10.65
CA LYS A 112 -7.24 16.55 11.19
C LYS A 112 -6.96 17.34 12.47
N ASN A 113 -5.86 17.07 13.16
CA ASN A 113 -5.51 17.74 14.40
C ASN A 113 -5.03 19.20 14.14
N HIS A 114 -5.19 20.09 15.14
CA HIS A 114 -4.83 21.50 15.10
C HIS A 114 -3.31 21.76 15.07
N PHE A 115 -2.57 21.04 14.24
CA PHE A 115 -1.13 21.22 14.09
C PHE A 115 -0.79 22.31 13.06
N LYS A 116 0.37 22.95 13.25
CA LYS A 116 0.99 23.85 12.25
C LYS A 116 1.15 23.09 10.91
N SER A 117 1.00 23.81 9.79
CA SER A 117 1.09 23.25 8.42
C SER A 117 2.33 22.38 8.19
N SER A 118 3.49 22.83 8.67
CA SER A 118 4.76 22.09 8.57
C SER A 118 4.71 20.70 9.23
N LYS A 119 4.04 20.57 10.38
CA LYS A 119 3.86 19.27 11.06
C LYS A 119 2.87 18.36 10.31
N LYS A 120 1.84 18.94 9.67
CA LYS A 120 0.90 18.18 8.84
C LYS A 120 1.59 17.57 7.62
N PHE A 121 2.37 18.37 6.88
CA PHE A 121 3.16 17.89 5.75
C PHE A 121 4.16 16.81 6.16
N LEU A 122 4.88 17.00 7.29
CA LEU A 122 5.82 15.98 7.77
C LEU A 122 5.13 14.64 8.02
N ARG A 123 3.99 14.66 8.68
CA ARG A 123 3.23 13.44 8.98
C ARG A 123 2.73 12.73 7.73
N VAL A 124 2.18 13.50 6.77
CA VAL A 124 1.80 12.95 5.47
C VAL A 124 3.01 12.32 4.80
N ALA A 125 4.14 13.02 4.72
CA ALA A 125 5.36 12.50 4.09
C ALA A 125 5.83 11.20 4.75
N ILE A 126 5.86 11.12 6.08
CA ILE A 126 6.30 9.92 6.80
C ILE A 126 5.31 8.76 6.59
N PHE A 127 4.04 8.95 6.88
CA PHE A 127 3.07 7.84 6.88
C PHE A 127 2.72 7.36 5.48
N TYR A 128 2.58 8.26 4.50
CA TYR A 128 2.40 7.89 3.10
C TYR A 128 3.67 7.29 2.50
N GLY A 129 4.85 7.78 2.93
CA GLY A 129 6.14 7.21 2.54
C GLY A 129 6.33 5.78 3.06
N LEU A 130 6.02 5.53 4.34
CA LEU A 130 6.04 4.18 4.91
C LEU A 130 5.05 3.25 4.20
N GLY A 131 3.83 3.73 3.94
CA GLY A 131 2.84 2.98 3.17
C GLY A 131 3.35 2.62 1.77
N LEU A 132 3.98 3.57 1.06
CA LEU A 132 4.59 3.34 -0.25
C LEU A 132 5.69 2.28 -0.21
N ILE A 133 6.62 2.37 0.75
CA ILE A 133 7.72 1.40 0.91
C ILE A 133 7.14 0.00 1.16
N LEU A 134 6.11 -0.14 1.99
CA LEU A 134 5.48 -1.42 2.26
C LEU A 134 4.78 -1.98 1.02
N PHE A 135 4.08 -1.17 0.24
CA PHE A 135 3.46 -1.62 -1.01
C PHE A 135 4.51 -2.09 -2.03
N ILE A 136 5.64 -1.38 -2.17
CA ILE A 136 6.75 -1.79 -3.03
C ILE A 136 7.33 -3.11 -2.55
N SER A 137 7.53 -3.28 -1.24
CA SER A 137 8.04 -4.53 -0.65
C SER A 137 7.12 -5.72 -0.91
N ALA A 138 5.80 -5.55 -0.76
CA ALA A 138 4.84 -6.59 -1.08
C ALA A 138 4.86 -6.98 -2.57
N SER A 139 4.98 -5.99 -3.45
CA SER A 139 5.05 -6.20 -4.90
C SER A 139 6.34 -6.91 -5.32
N SER A 140 7.50 -6.57 -4.74
CA SER A 140 8.78 -7.19 -5.08
C SER A 140 8.83 -8.67 -4.69
N ASN A 141 8.22 -9.05 -3.58
CA ASN A 141 8.16 -10.44 -3.14
C ASN A 141 7.33 -11.36 -4.07
N SER A 142 6.43 -10.77 -4.87
CA SER A 142 5.61 -11.51 -5.85
C SER A 142 6.29 -11.64 -7.22
N ILE A 143 7.30 -10.84 -7.51
CA ILE A 143 7.97 -10.77 -8.82
C ILE A 143 9.27 -11.59 -8.87
N LEU A 144 9.92 -11.81 -7.74
CA LEU A 144 11.17 -12.57 -7.69
C LEU A 144 10.86 -14.07 -7.68
N PRO A 145 11.17 -14.82 -8.78
CA PRO A 145 11.16 -16.27 -8.71
C PRO A 145 12.20 -16.69 -7.68
N SER A 146 11.79 -17.53 -6.73
CA SER A 146 12.71 -18.19 -5.80
C SER A 146 13.71 -19.02 -6.62
N ASN A 147 14.96 -18.59 -6.67
CA ASN A 147 16.07 -19.44 -7.09
C ASN A 147 16.28 -20.58 -6.08
#